data_96479ae884ed13ca8da8386b37077017
#
_entry.id   96479ae884ed13ca8da8386b37077017
#
_cell.length_a   1.000
_cell.length_b   1.000
_cell.length_c   1.000
_cell.angle_alpha   90.00
_cell.angle_beta   90.00
_cell.angle_gamma   90.00
#
_symmetry.space_group_name_H-M   'P 1'
#
loop_
_entity.id
_entity.type
_entity.pdbx_description
1 polymer ?
#
loop_
_entity_poly.entity_id
_entity_poly.type
_entity_poly.pdbx_seq_one_letter_code
_entity_poly.pdbx_strand_id
1 'polypeptide(L)'
;GYSSAASDVYKRQNKYSVPYLWGTVGILYNKKMVDEPVDSWGILWDKKYEDSILMQDSVRDAFAVALKYLGYSLNSTDLDELEAAKNLLIEQKPLVQAYVIDQVRDKMIGGEAALGVIYSGEALYCQQENPDLDYVIPKEGTNIWIDSWVIPKNAKNVENAEAFINFLCRPDIAKMNFDYITYSIPNTAGRDLIEDESLRNSPIAFPDDSKLENCETFQFLGDDNDALYNRLWREIKSK
;
A
#
# COMPACT_ATOMS: atom_id res chain seq x y z
N GLY A 1 14.56 8.90 -15.75
CA GLY A 1 14.78 7.63 -15.10
C GLY A 1 13.61 7.23 -14.22
N TYR A 2 12.95 6.15 -14.60
CA TYR A 2 11.99 5.48 -13.72
C TYR A 2 12.78 4.60 -12.76
N SER A 3 12.29 4.40 -11.54
CA SER A 3 12.79 3.39 -10.59
C SER A 3 12.92 2.03 -11.31
N SER A 4 14.01 1.31 -11.11
CA SER A 4 14.31 0.09 -11.84
C SER A 4 13.25 -1.01 -11.65
N ALA A 5 12.68 -1.12 -10.45
CA ALA A 5 11.61 -2.07 -10.15
C ALA A 5 10.28 -1.69 -10.81
N ALA A 6 9.92 -0.40 -10.80
CA ALA A 6 8.74 0.10 -11.50
C ALA A 6 8.91 0.02 -13.02
N SER A 7 10.13 0.28 -13.56
CA SER A 7 10.38 0.33 -15.01
C SER A 7 10.14 -1.00 -15.72
N ASP A 8 10.40 -2.15 -15.09
CA ASP A 8 10.18 -3.45 -15.70
C ASP A 8 8.70 -3.85 -15.76
N VAL A 9 7.92 -3.43 -14.80
CA VAL A 9 6.45 -3.56 -14.82
C VAL A 9 5.85 -2.62 -15.87
N TYR A 10 6.33 -1.39 -15.99
CA TYR A 10 5.86 -0.39 -16.95
C TYR A 10 6.14 -0.74 -18.41
N LYS A 11 7.27 -1.34 -18.73
CA LYS A 11 7.64 -1.67 -20.13
C LYS A 11 6.66 -2.62 -20.82
N ARG A 12 5.88 -3.41 -20.07
CA ARG A 12 4.87 -4.31 -20.65
C ARG A 12 3.48 -3.67 -20.75
N GLN A 13 3.21 -2.60 -20.02
CA GLN A 13 1.88 -2.00 -19.91
C GLN A 13 1.55 -0.96 -20.98
N ASN A 14 2.53 -0.27 -21.54
CA ASN A 14 2.33 0.84 -22.50
C ASN A 14 1.51 0.51 -23.76
N LYS A 15 1.16 -0.76 -23.99
CA LYS A 15 0.32 -1.16 -25.12
C LYS A 15 -1.17 -1.23 -24.79
N TYR A 16 -1.50 -1.54 -23.54
CA TYR A 16 -2.88 -1.87 -23.13
C TYR A 16 -3.37 -1.04 -21.96
N SER A 17 -2.47 -0.39 -21.25
CA SER A 17 -2.78 0.41 -20.08
C SER A 17 -1.83 1.60 -19.96
N VAL A 18 -2.32 2.66 -19.31
CA VAL A 18 -1.55 3.87 -18.99
C VAL A 18 -1.52 4.00 -17.47
N PRO A 19 -0.34 3.94 -16.81
CA PRO A 19 -0.22 4.13 -15.37
C PRO A 19 -0.77 5.50 -14.95
N TYR A 20 -1.50 5.50 -13.82
CA TYR A 20 -2.17 6.69 -13.30
C TYR A 20 -1.62 7.10 -11.94
N LEU A 21 -1.71 6.22 -10.96
CA LEU A 21 -1.20 6.39 -9.60
C LEU A 21 -0.47 5.12 -9.18
N TRP A 22 0.37 5.24 -8.15
CA TRP A 22 1.00 4.09 -7.54
C TRP A 22 1.25 4.36 -6.05
N GLY A 23 1.59 3.32 -5.32
CA GLY A 23 1.93 3.44 -3.91
C GLY A 23 2.35 2.13 -3.29
N THR A 24 2.58 2.18 -2.00
CA THR A 24 2.95 1.04 -1.17
C THR A 24 1.96 0.88 -0.02
N VAL A 25 1.93 -0.29 0.58
CA VAL A 25 1.33 -0.52 1.90
C VAL A 25 2.44 -0.45 2.93
N GLY A 26 2.19 0.14 4.09
CA GLY A 26 3.20 0.24 5.14
C GLY A 26 2.58 0.48 6.51
N ILE A 27 3.43 0.84 7.44
CA ILE A 27 3.03 1.13 8.82
C ILE A 27 3.00 2.65 9.02
N LEU A 28 1.83 3.20 9.31
CA LEU A 28 1.66 4.53 9.88
C LEU A 28 1.74 4.41 11.40
N TYR A 29 2.57 5.20 12.04
CA TYR A 29 2.73 5.16 13.49
C TYR A 29 2.71 6.55 14.12
N ASN A 30 2.23 6.62 15.36
CA ASN A 30 2.19 7.85 16.13
C ASN A 30 3.47 7.98 16.98
N LYS A 31 4.33 8.95 16.64
CA LYS A 31 5.62 9.23 17.32
C LYS A 31 5.49 9.56 18.82
N LYS A 32 4.31 9.93 19.28
CA LYS A 32 4.05 10.16 20.71
C LYS A 32 3.67 8.89 21.47
N MET A 33 3.27 7.84 20.75
CA MET A 33 2.85 6.56 21.33
C MET A 33 3.88 5.46 21.10
N VAL A 34 4.75 5.62 20.08
CA VAL A 34 5.81 4.68 19.70
C VAL A 34 7.16 5.39 19.87
N ASP A 35 7.96 4.91 20.83
CA ASP A 35 9.26 5.50 21.21
C ASP A 35 10.47 4.71 20.67
N GLU A 36 10.23 3.62 19.95
CA GLU A 36 11.25 2.78 19.31
C GLU A 36 11.26 2.93 17.78
N PRO A 37 12.37 2.59 17.12
CA PRO A 37 12.43 2.61 15.67
C PRO A 37 11.43 1.64 15.04
N VAL A 38 10.63 2.13 14.09
CA VAL A 38 9.70 1.32 13.30
C VAL A 38 10.36 1.01 11.96
N ASP A 39 10.79 -0.24 11.75
CA ASP A 39 11.46 -0.65 10.51
C ASP A 39 11.05 -2.04 10.00
N SER A 40 10.17 -2.72 10.74
CA SER A 40 9.77 -4.11 10.50
C SER A 40 8.29 -4.32 10.77
N TRP A 41 7.68 -5.23 10.00
CA TRP A 41 6.32 -5.70 10.29
C TRP A 41 6.19 -6.32 11.67
N GLY A 42 7.30 -6.79 12.26
CA GLY A 42 7.31 -7.45 13.58
C GLY A 42 6.72 -6.61 14.71
N ILE A 43 6.76 -5.28 14.63
CA ILE A 43 6.17 -4.38 15.63
C ILE A 43 4.66 -4.62 15.81
N LEU A 44 3.98 -5.13 14.77
CA LEU A 44 2.55 -5.43 14.82
C LEU A 44 2.22 -6.68 15.67
N TRP A 45 3.23 -7.37 16.19
CA TRP A 45 3.11 -8.48 17.14
C TRP A 45 3.65 -8.14 18.54
N ASP A 46 4.08 -6.89 18.76
CA ASP A 46 4.54 -6.46 20.07
C ASP A 46 3.34 -6.20 20.99
N LYS A 47 3.30 -6.93 22.11
CA LYS A 47 2.27 -6.80 23.16
C LYS A 47 2.20 -5.41 23.79
N LYS A 48 3.27 -4.61 23.67
CA LYS A 48 3.29 -3.21 24.10
C LYS A 48 2.17 -2.39 23.44
N TYR A 49 1.76 -2.78 22.25
CA TYR A 49 0.74 -2.09 21.45
C TYR A 49 -0.61 -2.83 21.41
N GLU A 50 -0.85 -3.71 22.40
CA GLU A 50 -2.16 -4.38 22.53
C GLU A 50 -3.30 -3.37 22.55
N ASP A 51 -4.37 -3.67 21.78
CA ASP A 51 -5.55 -2.81 21.58
C ASP A 51 -5.22 -1.41 20.98
N SER A 52 -4.08 -1.30 20.28
CA SER A 52 -3.62 -0.05 19.64
C SER A 52 -3.07 -0.25 18.24
N ILE A 53 -3.45 -1.36 17.59
CA ILE A 53 -3.04 -1.74 16.24
C ILE A 53 -4.27 -1.77 15.33
N LEU A 54 -4.21 -1.08 14.20
CA LEU A 54 -5.21 -1.12 13.16
C LEU A 54 -4.69 -1.96 11.98
N MET A 55 -5.38 -3.06 11.69
CA MET A 55 -5.05 -3.94 10.56
C MET A 55 -6.00 -3.72 9.39
N GLN A 56 -5.54 -4.01 8.17
CA GLN A 56 -6.38 -3.98 6.97
C GLN A 56 -7.43 -5.10 7.00
N ASP A 57 -8.70 -4.75 6.77
CA ASP A 57 -9.78 -5.71 6.52
C ASP A 57 -9.79 -6.13 5.04
N SER A 58 -8.62 -6.49 4.55
CA SER A 58 -8.36 -6.99 3.20
C SER A 58 -7.59 -8.30 3.30
N VAL A 59 -8.11 -9.34 2.66
CA VAL A 59 -7.53 -10.69 2.71
C VAL A 59 -6.07 -10.67 2.24
N ARG A 60 -5.84 -10.10 1.06
CA ARG A 60 -4.51 -10.11 0.44
C ARG A 60 -3.53 -9.23 1.19
N ASP A 61 -3.95 -8.04 1.66
CA ASP A 61 -3.07 -7.14 2.40
C ASP A 61 -2.71 -7.71 3.78
N ALA A 62 -3.69 -8.28 4.51
CA ALA A 62 -3.42 -8.89 5.80
C ALA A 62 -2.46 -10.09 5.69
N PHE A 63 -2.68 -10.98 4.70
CA PHE A 63 -1.76 -12.08 4.43
C PHE A 63 -0.38 -11.60 3.96
N ALA A 64 -0.31 -10.53 3.13
CA ALA A 64 0.95 -9.97 2.67
C ALA A 64 1.83 -9.51 3.83
N VAL A 65 1.26 -8.85 4.84
CA VAL A 65 1.98 -8.44 6.06
C VAL A 65 2.61 -9.65 6.76
N ALA A 66 1.84 -10.72 7.00
CA ALA A 66 2.32 -11.92 7.68
C ALA A 66 3.34 -12.70 6.83
N LEU A 67 3.06 -12.88 5.54
CA LEU A 67 3.97 -13.59 4.61
C LEU A 67 5.31 -12.87 4.50
N LYS A 68 5.30 -11.54 4.31
CA LYS A 68 6.54 -10.75 4.23
C LYS A 68 7.32 -10.81 5.54
N TYR A 69 6.66 -10.72 6.68
CA TYR A 69 7.32 -10.88 7.99
C TYR A 69 7.97 -12.24 8.17
N LEU A 70 7.36 -13.31 7.64
CA LEU A 70 7.94 -14.66 7.63
C LEU A 70 9.03 -14.86 6.56
N GLY A 71 9.27 -13.87 5.70
CA GLY A 71 10.27 -13.95 4.62
C GLY A 71 9.77 -14.65 3.35
N TYR A 72 8.45 -14.80 3.21
CA TYR A 72 7.81 -15.41 2.03
C TYR A 72 7.36 -14.36 1.01
N SER A 73 7.05 -14.82 -0.20
CA SER A 73 6.41 -13.97 -1.21
C SER A 73 4.97 -13.66 -0.80
N LEU A 74 4.53 -12.40 -0.99
CA LEU A 74 3.13 -12.02 -0.80
C LEU A 74 2.19 -12.67 -1.85
N ASN A 75 2.76 -13.34 -2.86
CA ASN A 75 2.05 -14.11 -3.87
C ASN A 75 2.16 -15.63 -3.65
N SER A 76 2.58 -16.07 -2.47
CA SER A 76 2.71 -17.50 -2.17
C SER A 76 1.39 -18.25 -2.40
N THR A 77 1.50 -19.43 -2.98
CA THR A 77 0.42 -20.40 -3.15
C THR A 77 0.75 -21.71 -2.42
N ASP A 78 1.87 -21.73 -1.70
CA ASP A 78 2.27 -22.86 -0.88
C ASP A 78 1.40 -22.95 0.38
N LEU A 79 0.81 -24.13 0.61
CA LEU A 79 -0.13 -24.32 1.71
C LEU A 79 0.55 -24.18 3.08
N ASP A 80 1.79 -24.64 3.22
CA ASP A 80 2.50 -24.59 4.50
C ASP A 80 2.85 -23.13 4.86
N GLU A 81 3.26 -22.32 3.87
CA GLU A 81 3.50 -20.89 4.04
C GLU A 81 2.22 -20.12 4.40
N LEU A 82 1.10 -20.45 3.74
CA LEU A 82 -0.19 -19.85 4.02
C LEU A 82 -0.74 -20.23 5.40
N GLU A 83 -0.55 -21.48 5.81
CA GLU A 83 -0.91 -21.94 7.17
C GLU A 83 -0.05 -21.25 8.22
N ALA A 84 1.26 -21.08 7.98
CA ALA A 84 2.14 -20.33 8.87
C ALA A 84 1.70 -18.87 9.01
N ALA A 85 1.40 -18.20 7.90
CA ALA A 85 0.89 -16.82 7.89
C ALA A 85 -0.46 -16.70 8.61
N LYS A 86 -1.39 -17.65 8.39
CA LYS A 86 -2.66 -17.71 9.11
C LYS A 86 -2.46 -17.82 10.62
N ASN A 87 -1.60 -18.74 11.06
CA ASN A 87 -1.35 -18.94 12.47
C ASN A 87 -0.74 -17.69 13.13
N LEU A 88 0.17 -17.02 12.43
CA LEU A 88 0.75 -15.76 12.86
C LEU A 88 -0.31 -14.65 12.99
N LEU A 89 -1.25 -14.54 12.04
CA LEU A 89 -2.36 -13.59 12.13
C LEU A 89 -3.37 -13.92 13.25
N ILE A 90 -3.58 -15.20 13.55
CA ILE A 90 -4.39 -15.62 14.71
C ILE A 90 -3.70 -15.19 16.02
N GLU A 91 -2.38 -15.34 16.08
CA GLU A 91 -1.58 -14.91 17.24
C GLU A 91 -1.62 -13.38 17.42
N GLN A 92 -1.62 -12.61 16.32
CA GLN A 92 -1.73 -11.16 16.32
C GLN A 92 -3.12 -10.66 16.77
N LYS A 93 -4.17 -11.40 16.45
CA LYS A 93 -5.56 -10.94 16.59
C LYS A 93 -5.91 -10.34 17.96
N PRO A 94 -5.47 -10.89 19.12
CA PRO A 94 -5.72 -10.28 20.43
C PRO A 94 -5.10 -8.88 20.61
N LEU A 95 -4.08 -8.54 19.81
CA LEU A 95 -3.40 -7.24 19.85
C LEU A 95 -4.09 -6.18 19.00
N VAL A 96 -4.93 -6.61 18.04
CA VAL A 96 -5.57 -5.75 17.06
C VAL A 96 -6.80 -5.07 17.64
N GLN A 97 -6.81 -3.73 17.68
CA GLN A 97 -7.96 -2.93 18.07
C GLN A 97 -9.11 -3.10 17.09
N ALA A 98 -8.81 -3.02 15.79
CA ALA A 98 -9.82 -3.15 14.74
C ALA A 98 -9.20 -3.56 13.40
N TYR A 99 -9.98 -4.30 12.61
CA TYR A 99 -9.75 -4.49 11.18
C TYR A 99 -10.56 -3.45 10.41
N VAL A 100 -9.87 -2.58 9.68
CA VAL A 100 -10.46 -1.39 9.02
C VAL A 100 -9.90 -1.23 7.60
N ILE A 101 -10.57 -0.44 6.79
CA ILE A 101 -10.07 0.02 5.47
C ILE A 101 -9.90 1.54 5.58
N ASP A 102 -10.87 2.33 5.17
CA ASP A 102 -10.77 3.80 5.13
C ASP A 102 -10.74 4.43 6.53
N GLN A 103 -11.34 3.77 7.52
CA GLN A 103 -11.41 4.27 8.90
C GLN A 103 -10.02 4.37 9.59
N VAL A 104 -9.01 3.67 9.07
CA VAL A 104 -7.63 3.78 9.59
C VAL A 104 -7.16 5.22 9.58
N ARG A 105 -7.50 5.99 8.56
CA ARG A 105 -7.14 7.39 8.41
C ARG A 105 -7.65 8.23 9.58
N ASP A 106 -8.96 8.23 9.78
CA ASP A 106 -9.58 9.08 10.81
C ASP A 106 -9.13 8.70 12.22
N LYS A 107 -8.99 7.39 12.49
CA LYS A 107 -8.49 6.87 13.77
C LYS A 107 -7.05 7.28 14.06
N MET A 108 -6.16 7.17 13.07
CA MET A 108 -4.76 7.57 13.23
C MET A 108 -4.62 9.09 13.40
N ILE A 109 -5.34 9.89 12.61
CA ILE A 109 -5.38 11.36 12.77
C ILE A 109 -5.86 11.74 14.16
N GLY A 110 -6.90 11.08 14.66
CA GLY A 110 -7.47 11.28 15.99
C GLY A 110 -6.60 10.77 17.15
N GLY A 111 -5.51 10.04 16.86
CA GLY A 111 -4.64 9.48 17.90
C GLY A 111 -5.27 8.30 18.67
N GLU A 112 -6.22 7.58 18.05
CA GLU A 112 -6.90 6.45 18.67
C GLU A 112 -6.10 5.15 18.66
N ALA A 113 -5.01 5.08 17.88
CA ALA A 113 -4.12 3.92 17.78
C ALA A 113 -2.67 4.34 17.62
N ALA A 114 -1.75 3.46 18.06
CA ALA A 114 -0.32 3.67 17.94
C ALA A 114 0.21 3.29 16.55
N LEU A 115 -0.35 2.24 15.96
CA LEU A 115 0.10 1.63 14.70
C LEU A 115 -1.08 1.36 13.77
N GLY A 116 -0.91 1.63 12.48
CA GLY A 116 -1.91 1.32 11.47
C GLY A 116 -1.28 0.83 10.18
N VAL A 117 -1.79 -0.27 9.63
CA VAL A 117 -1.45 -0.71 8.28
C VAL A 117 -2.26 0.08 7.28
N ILE A 118 -1.60 0.80 6.37
CA ILE A 118 -2.24 1.81 5.53
C ILE A 118 -1.54 1.95 4.18
N TYR A 119 -2.24 2.46 3.19
CA TYR A 119 -1.69 2.83 1.89
C TYR A 119 -0.93 4.17 1.97
N SER A 120 0.17 4.30 1.22
CA SER A 120 1.09 5.44 1.31
C SER A 120 0.43 6.80 1.05
N GLY A 121 -0.52 6.90 0.10
CA GLY A 121 -1.23 8.15 -0.17
C GLY A 121 -2.10 8.59 1.02
N GLU A 122 -2.81 7.65 1.63
CA GLU A 122 -3.57 7.91 2.84
C GLU A 122 -2.66 8.30 4.02
N ALA A 123 -1.49 7.64 4.12
CA ALA A 123 -0.49 7.96 5.14
C ALA A 123 0.05 9.40 4.98
N LEU A 124 0.33 9.83 3.74
CA LEU A 124 0.76 11.20 3.46
C LEU A 124 -0.30 12.22 3.87
N TYR A 125 -1.57 11.95 3.52
CA TYR A 125 -2.68 12.78 3.99
C TYR A 125 -2.76 12.83 5.51
N CYS A 126 -2.67 11.68 6.18
CA CYS A 126 -2.69 11.62 7.65
C CYS A 126 -1.54 12.44 8.27
N GLN A 127 -0.34 12.39 7.69
CA GLN A 127 0.82 13.16 8.17
C GLN A 127 0.61 14.67 8.01
N GLN A 128 -0.06 15.11 6.95
CA GLN A 128 -0.42 16.53 6.76
C GLN A 128 -1.42 17.02 7.81
N GLU A 129 -2.39 16.18 8.19
CA GLU A 129 -3.40 16.51 9.21
C GLU A 129 -2.87 16.37 10.65
N ASN A 130 -1.95 15.44 10.88
CA ASN A 130 -1.35 15.20 12.19
C ASN A 130 0.17 14.97 12.05
N PRO A 131 1.01 15.99 12.35
CA PRO A 131 2.47 15.90 12.20
C PRO A 131 3.14 14.95 13.19
N ASP A 132 2.42 14.40 14.17
CA ASP A 132 2.93 13.37 15.07
C ASP A 132 2.95 11.98 14.40
N LEU A 133 2.32 11.85 13.24
CA LEU A 133 2.32 10.60 12.47
C LEU A 133 3.54 10.53 11.54
N ASP A 134 4.04 9.31 11.36
CA ASP A 134 5.06 9.01 10.37
C ASP A 134 4.82 7.64 9.75
N TYR A 135 5.40 7.41 8.57
CA TYR A 135 5.15 6.22 7.77
C TYR A 135 6.45 5.52 7.39
N VAL A 136 6.42 4.19 7.38
CA VAL A 136 7.56 3.38 6.98
C VAL A 136 7.14 2.24 6.05
N ILE A 137 7.97 1.97 5.06
CA ILE A 137 7.98 0.72 4.30
C ILE A 137 8.89 -0.24 5.07
N PRO A 138 8.36 -1.35 5.62
CA PRO A 138 9.16 -2.30 6.40
C PRO A 138 10.25 -2.96 5.56
N LYS A 139 11.36 -3.29 6.19
CA LYS A 139 12.56 -3.87 5.54
C LYS A 139 12.31 -5.24 4.87
N GLU A 140 11.32 -5.97 5.32
CA GLU A 140 10.91 -7.23 4.71
C GLU A 140 10.25 -7.03 3.33
N GLY A 141 9.93 -5.77 2.99
CA GLY A 141 9.17 -5.40 1.81
C GLY A 141 7.66 -5.47 2.00
N THR A 142 6.93 -5.08 0.98
CA THR A 142 5.48 -4.95 1.02
C THR A 142 4.86 -5.04 -0.37
N ASN A 143 3.54 -4.84 -0.44
CA ASN A 143 2.84 -4.64 -1.70
C ASN A 143 3.16 -3.25 -2.27
N ILE A 144 3.65 -3.22 -3.52
CA ILE A 144 3.66 -2.05 -4.38
C ILE A 144 2.57 -2.24 -5.44
N TRP A 145 1.69 -1.27 -5.57
CA TRP A 145 0.57 -1.33 -6.50
C TRP A 145 0.60 -0.17 -7.47
N ILE A 146 -0.03 -0.38 -8.63
CA ILE A 146 -0.07 0.58 -9.73
C ILE A 146 -1.47 0.57 -10.31
N ASP A 147 -2.17 1.68 -10.18
CA ASP A 147 -3.43 1.90 -10.88
C ASP A 147 -3.16 2.33 -12.31
N SER A 148 -3.96 1.82 -13.22
CA SER A 148 -3.79 2.09 -14.64
C SER A 148 -5.13 2.30 -15.34
N TRP A 149 -5.15 3.23 -16.27
CA TRP A 149 -6.26 3.42 -17.20
C TRP A 149 -6.21 2.37 -18.29
N VAL A 150 -7.36 1.77 -18.57
CA VAL A 150 -7.55 0.80 -19.65
C VAL A 150 -8.83 1.13 -20.43
N ILE A 151 -8.85 0.81 -21.71
CA ILE A 151 -10.04 0.93 -22.56
C ILE A 151 -10.55 -0.49 -22.84
N PRO A 152 -11.75 -0.88 -22.35
CA PRO A 152 -12.31 -2.19 -22.60
C PRO A 152 -12.53 -2.44 -24.10
N LYS A 153 -12.36 -3.70 -24.54
CA LYS A 153 -12.49 -4.09 -25.97
C LYS A 153 -13.82 -3.64 -26.62
N ASN A 154 -14.88 -3.58 -25.82
CA ASN A 154 -16.22 -3.24 -26.30
C ASN A 154 -16.60 -1.77 -26.02
N ALA A 155 -15.63 -0.90 -25.71
CA ALA A 155 -15.88 0.51 -25.50
C ALA A 155 -16.44 1.16 -26.80
N LYS A 156 -17.50 1.97 -26.64
CA LYS A 156 -18.18 2.59 -27.79
C LYS A 156 -17.55 3.93 -28.17
N ASN A 157 -16.93 4.61 -27.21
CA ASN A 157 -16.37 5.98 -27.36
C ASN A 157 -14.86 5.95 -27.14
N VAL A 158 -14.13 5.15 -27.91
CA VAL A 158 -12.67 4.95 -27.77
C VAL A 158 -11.91 6.27 -27.90
N GLU A 159 -12.23 7.07 -28.92
CA GLU A 159 -11.56 8.37 -29.15
C GLU A 159 -11.71 9.32 -27.95
N ASN A 160 -12.88 9.39 -27.33
CA ASN A 160 -13.09 10.21 -26.15
C ASN A 160 -12.34 9.65 -24.93
N ALA A 161 -12.26 8.33 -24.79
CA ALA A 161 -11.49 7.69 -23.74
C ALA A 161 -9.99 7.96 -23.88
N GLU A 162 -9.45 7.87 -25.10
CA GLU A 162 -8.07 8.20 -25.40
C GLU A 162 -7.77 9.69 -25.13
N ALA A 163 -8.67 10.60 -25.57
CA ALA A 163 -8.54 12.02 -25.31
C ALA A 163 -8.53 12.33 -23.79
N PHE A 164 -9.38 11.65 -23.02
CA PHE A 164 -9.41 11.81 -21.56
C PHE A 164 -8.15 11.25 -20.89
N ILE A 165 -7.66 10.09 -21.30
CA ILE A 165 -6.41 9.51 -20.77
C ILE A 165 -5.23 10.43 -21.11
N ASN A 166 -5.16 10.95 -22.34
CA ASN A 166 -4.14 11.92 -22.75
C ASN A 166 -4.19 13.21 -21.91
N PHE A 167 -5.39 13.69 -21.59
CA PHE A 167 -5.57 14.84 -20.71
C PHE A 167 -5.00 14.56 -19.32
N LEU A 168 -5.26 13.38 -18.73
CA LEU A 168 -4.72 12.98 -17.43
C LEU A 168 -3.20 12.80 -17.42
N CYS A 169 -2.59 12.51 -18.57
CA CYS A 169 -1.14 12.41 -18.72
C CYS A 169 -0.41 13.78 -18.78
N ARG A 170 -1.14 14.88 -18.86
CA ARG A 170 -0.52 16.21 -18.84
C ARG A 170 0.13 16.47 -17.48
N PRO A 171 1.35 17.05 -17.45
CA PRO A 171 2.06 17.30 -16.18
C PRO A 171 1.27 18.15 -15.19
N ASP A 172 0.61 19.20 -15.65
CA ASP A 172 -0.22 20.08 -14.81
C ASP A 172 -1.41 19.33 -14.19
N ILE A 173 -2.04 18.45 -14.95
CA ILE A 173 -3.17 17.63 -14.48
C ILE A 173 -2.70 16.52 -13.55
N ALA A 174 -1.58 15.87 -13.84
CA ALA A 174 -0.98 14.88 -12.94
C ALA A 174 -0.62 15.51 -11.58
N LYS A 175 -0.04 16.73 -11.59
CA LYS A 175 0.23 17.50 -10.36
C LYS A 175 -1.06 17.80 -9.61
N MET A 176 -2.13 18.25 -10.28
CA MET A 176 -3.43 18.51 -9.64
C MET A 176 -4.01 17.24 -8.98
N ASN A 177 -3.87 16.07 -9.63
CA ASN A 177 -4.29 14.80 -9.04
C ASN A 177 -3.48 14.47 -7.78
N PHE A 178 -2.16 14.65 -7.81
CA PHE A 178 -1.33 14.47 -6.63
C PHE A 178 -1.75 15.38 -5.47
N ASP A 179 -1.94 16.66 -5.74
CA ASP A 179 -2.33 17.64 -4.71
C ASP A 179 -3.66 17.29 -4.04
N TYR A 180 -4.58 16.66 -4.78
CA TYR A 180 -5.90 16.32 -4.27
C TYR A 180 -5.97 14.91 -3.63
N ILE A 181 -5.30 13.92 -4.26
CA ILE A 181 -5.42 12.50 -3.89
C ILE A 181 -4.28 12.06 -2.97
N THR A 182 -3.12 12.77 -3.00
CA THR A 182 -1.89 12.47 -2.24
C THR A 182 -1.17 11.16 -2.60
N TYR A 183 -1.68 10.39 -3.57
CA TYR A 183 -0.99 9.20 -4.08
C TYR A 183 0.09 9.55 -5.11
N SER A 184 1.14 8.77 -5.15
CA SER A 184 2.29 8.97 -6.04
C SER A 184 1.88 8.93 -7.51
N ILE A 185 2.39 9.89 -8.27
CA ILE A 185 2.19 9.97 -9.71
C ILE A 185 3.41 9.42 -10.46
N PRO A 186 3.23 8.61 -11.51
CA PRO A 186 4.34 8.13 -12.34
C PRO A 186 4.88 9.20 -13.31
N ASN A 187 4.20 10.35 -13.41
CA ASN A 187 4.55 11.47 -14.27
C ASN A 187 5.64 12.32 -13.62
N THR A 188 6.91 12.13 -14.04
CA THR A 188 8.05 12.85 -13.49
C THR A 188 7.97 14.36 -13.74
N ALA A 189 7.52 14.78 -14.93
CA ALA A 189 7.32 16.20 -15.22
C ALA A 189 6.20 16.81 -14.35
N GLY A 190 5.17 16.04 -13.99
CA GLY A 190 4.14 16.47 -13.04
C GLY A 190 4.69 16.58 -11.61
N ARG A 191 5.56 15.63 -11.20
CA ARG A 191 6.25 15.71 -9.91
C ARG A 191 7.11 16.97 -9.80
N ASP A 192 7.81 17.34 -10.86
CA ASP A 192 8.67 18.54 -10.89
C ASP A 192 7.86 19.84 -10.73
N LEU A 193 6.56 19.82 -11.01
CA LEU A 193 5.66 20.95 -10.81
C LEU A 193 5.10 21.07 -9.38
N ILE A 194 5.34 20.12 -8.49
CA ILE A 194 4.90 20.19 -7.10
C ILE A 194 5.69 21.29 -6.41
N GLU A 195 5.01 22.35 -5.99
CA GLU A 195 5.63 23.57 -5.44
C GLU A 195 6.23 23.33 -4.05
N ASP A 196 5.51 22.57 -3.20
CA ASP A 196 5.99 22.20 -1.87
C ASP A 196 7.13 21.17 -2.00
N GLU A 197 8.34 21.60 -1.65
CA GLU A 197 9.52 20.76 -1.71
C GLU A 197 9.45 19.54 -0.78
N SER A 198 8.79 19.68 0.36
CA SER A 198 8.61 18.58 1.31
C SER A 198 7.72 17.46 0.73
N LEU A 199 6.69 17.84 -0.01
CA LEU A 199 5.80 16.89 -0.71
C LEU A 199 6.48 16.32 -1.96
N ARG A 200 7.15 17.16 -2.75
CA ARG A 200 7.87 16.72 -3.96
C ARG A 200 8.96 15.69 -3.66
N ASN A 201 9.60 15.80 -2.47
CA ASN A 201 10.65 14.90 -2.00
C ASN A 201 10.19 13.99 -0.87
N SER A 202 8.88 13.87 -0.64
CA SER A 202 8.34 13.03 0.42
C SER A 202 8.77 11.57 0.23
N PRO A 203 9.41 10.94 1.23
CA PRO A 203 9.76 9.53 1.17
C PRO A 203 8.54 8.60 1.27
N ILE A 204 7.38 9.14 1.65
CA ILE A 204 6.10 8.41 1.65
C ILE A 204 5.57 8.29 0.23
N ALA A 205 5.53 9.41 -0.51
CA ALA A 205 5.05 9.42 -1.89
C ALA A 205 6.11 8.91 -2.87
N PHE A 206 7.36 9.30 -2.70
CA PHE A 206 8.45 9.02 -3.61
C PHE A 206 9.63 8.39 -2.88
N PRO A 207 9.47 7.15 -2.38
CA PRO A 207 10.53 6.45 -1.66
C PRO A 207 11.74 6.17 -2.55
N ASP A 208 12.91 6.07 -1.93
CA ASP A 208 14.13 5.63 -2.62
C ASP A 208 13.99 4.18 -3.11
N ASP A 209 14.62 3.87 -4.23
CA ASP A 209 14.60 2.54 -4.84
C ASP A 209 15.04 1.43 -3.87
N SER A 210 15.99 1.71 -2.98
CA SER A 210 16.46 0.77 -1.97
C SER A 210 15.37 0.33 -0.99
N LYS A 211 14.34 1.14 -0.79
CA LYS A 211 13.18 0.78 0.04
C LYS A 211 12.19 -0.14 -0.68
N LEU A 212 12.30 -0.23 -2.00
CA LEU A 212 11.41 -1.00 -2.85
C LEU A 212 11.99 -2.36 -3.28
N GLU A 213 13.25 -2.65 -2.96
CA GLU A 213 13.96 -3.86 -3.41
C GLU A 213 13.23 -5.17 -3.04
N ASN A 214 12.64 -5.21 -1.84
CA ASN A 214 11.92 -6.38 -1.33
C ASN A 214 10.40 -6.30 -1.56
N CYS A 215 9.92 -5.24 -2.25
CA CYS A 215 8.50 -5.08 -2.54
C CYS A 215 8.07 -5.90 -3.75
N GLU A 216 6.84 -6.34 -3.74
CA GLU A 216 6.24 -7.14 -4.82
C GLU A 216 4.89 -6.54 -5.21
N THR A 217 4.45 -6.77 -6.44
CA THR A 217 3.07 -6.48 -6.87
C THR A 217 2.20 -7.71 -6.69
N PHE A 218 0.94 -7.53 -6.31
CA PHE A 218 -0.03 -8.63 -6.30
C PHE A 218 -0.22 -9.20 -7.70
N GLN A 219 -0.14 -10.51 -7.79
CA GLN A 219 -0.44 -11.27 -9.00
C GLN A 219 -1.82 -11.94 -8.88
N PHE A 220 -2.44 -12.23 -10.01
CA PHE A 220 -3.59 -13.12 -10.03
C PHE A 220 -3.12 -14.55 -9.77
N LEU A 221 -3.62 -15.15 -8.69
CA LEU A 221 -3.19 -16.47 -8.21
C LEU A 221 -4.08 -17.61 -8.73
N GLY A 222 -5.16 -17.28 -9.43
CA GLY A 222 -6.20 -18.23 -9.85
C GLY A 222 -7.31 -18.43 -8.80
N ASP A 223 -8.48 -18.81 -9.28
CA ASP A 223 -9.71 -18.89 -8.47
C ASP A 223 -9.57 -19.86 -7.28
N ASP A 224 -8.85 -20.97 -7.44
CA ASP A 224 -8.64 -21.96 -6.37
C ASP A 224 -7.83 -21.39 -5.22
N ASN A 225 -6.76 -20.64 -5.53
CA ASN A 225 -5.94 -19.97 -4.51
C ASN A 225 -6.70 -18.82 -3.86
N ASP A 226 -7.45 -18.03 -4.62
CA ASP A 226 -8.30 -16.98 -4.07
C ASP A 226 -9.34 -17.56 -3.11
N ALA A 227 -9.94 -18.70 -3.44
CA ALA A 227 -10.86 -19.43 -2.55
C ALA A 227 -10.15 -19.92 -1.28
N LEU A 228 -8.90 -20.41 -1.40
CA LEU A 228 -8.07 -20.83 -0.27
C LEU A 228 -7.77 -19.66 0.67
N TYR A 229 -7.28 -18.55 0.17
CA TYR A 229 -7.02 -17.33 0.96
C TYR A 229 -8.28 -16.87 1.70
N ASN A 230 -9.40 -16.81 1.01
CA ASN A 230 -10.68 -16.42 1.61
C ASN A 230 -11.16 -17.39 2.68
N ARG A 231 -10.91 -18.71 2.53
CA ARG A 231 -11.20 -19.70 3.55
C ARG A 231 -10.36 -19.47 4.80
N LEU A 232 -9.04 -19.34 4.65
CA LEU A 232 -8.12 -19.13 5.75
C LEU A 232 -8.41 -17.81 6.48
N TRP A 233 -8.80 -16.76 5.74
CA TRP A 233 -9.21 -15.50 6.33
C TRP A 233 -10.45 -15.62 7.21
N ARG A 234 -11.47 -16.38 6.78
CA ARG A 234 -12.64 -16.66 7.62
C ARG A 234 -12.26 -17.42 8.88
N GLU A 235 -11.31 -18.34 8.81
CA GLU A 235 -10.80 -19.03 10.00
C GLU A 235 -10.14 -18.06 10.99
N ILE A 236 -9.32 -17.11 10.51
CA ILE A 236 -8.73 -16.05 11.35
C ILE A 236 -9.83 -15.21 12.01
N LYS A 237 -10.80 -14.74 11.23
CA LYS A 237 -11.87 -13.86 11.75
C LYS A 237 -12.79 -14.58 12.75
N SER A 238 -12.89 -15.90 12.71
CA SER A 238 -13.74 -16.71 13.61
C SER A 238 -13.11 -17.08 14.96
N LYS A 239 -11.79 -16.92 15.09
CA LYS A 239 -11.04 -17.16 16.35
C LYS A 239 -11.05 -15.94 17.25
#